data_1fc3f6b146b43e904d603ba519e2bb56
#
_entry.id   1fc3f6b146b43e904d603ba519e2bb56
#
_cell.length_a   1.000
_cell.length_b   1.000
_cell.length_c   1.000
_cell.angle_alpha   90.00
_cell.angle_beta   90.00
_cell.angle_gamma   90.00
#
_symmetry.space_group_name_H-M   'P 1'
#
loop_
_entity.id
_entity.type
_entity.pdbx_description
1 polymer ?
#
loop_
_entity_poly.entity_id
_entity_poly.type
_entity_poly.pdbx_seq_one_letter_code
_entity_poly.pdbx_strand_id
1 'polypeptide(L)'
;MFSHIMIGSNDITRSKKFYDALFAAMGAQPGTEDARGRLAYSHNGGRFMVTKPIDGKPASHANGGTIGFVMKDAAQAEAMHKAGVANGGRSIEDSPGVRPHGAYLAYLRDPDGHKLVGVAR
;
A
#
# COMPACT_ATOMS: atom_id res chain seq x y z
N MET A 1 7.81 -2.09 16.75
CA MET A 1 8.45 -0.75 16.61
C MET A 1 7.43 0.29 16.19
N PHE A 2 6.77 0.16 15.03
CA PHE A 2 5.82 1.16 14.56
C PHE A 2 4.46 0.97 15.22
N SER A 3 3.84 2.08 15.70
CA SER A 3 2.43 2.05 16.11
C SER A 3 1.52 2.04 14.88
N HIS A 4 1.85 2.84 13.89
CA HIS A 4 1.13 2.92 12.62
C HIS A 4 1.98 3.62 11.57
N ILE A 5 1.58 3.47 10.32
CA ILE A 5 2.08 4.27 9.20
C ILE A 5 0.91 5.04 8.63
N MET A 6 1.10 6.33 8.37
CA MET A 6 0.08 7.19 7.78
C MET A 6 0.65 7.90 6.56
N ILE A 7 -0.11 7.89 5.47
CA ILE A 7 0.27 8.54 4.22
C ILE A 7 -0.81 9.53 3.78
N GLY A 8 -0.42 10.45 2.90
CA GLY A 8 -1.33 11.45 2.35
C GLY A 8 -2.05 10.98 1.10
N SER A 9 -3.27 11.47 0.92
CA SER A 9 -4.09 11.20 -0.26
C SER A 9 -4.75 12.48 -0.75
N ASN A 10 -4.86 12.62 -2.06
CA ASN A 10 -5.60 13.71 -2.70
C ASN A 10 -7.06 13.34 -2.97
N ASP A 11 -7.40 12.06 -2.83
CA ASP A 11 -8.76 11.55 -3.06
C ASP A 11 -8.95 10.28 -2.23
N ILE A 12 -9.63 10.41 -1.09
CA ILE A 12 -9.82 9.31 -0.14
C ILE A 12 -10.64 8.18 -0.75
N THR A 13 -11.65 8.48 -1.58
CA THR A 13 -12.45 7.45 -2.26
C THR A 13 -11.58 6.63 -3.21
N ARG A 14 -10.71 7.29 -3.97
CA ARG A 14 -9.76 6.63 -4.87
C ARG A 14 -8.75 5.79 -4.09
N SER A 15 -8.23 6.30 -3.01
CA SER A 15 -7.31 5.57 -2.13
C SER A 15 -7.98 4.34 -1.52
N LYS A 16 -9.24 4.47 -1.10
CA LYS A 16 -9.99 3.34 -0.53
C LYS A 16 -10.15 2.21 -1.54
N LYS A 17 -10.53 2.52 -2.77
CA LYS A 17 -10.64 1.53 -3.84
C LYS A 17 -9.32 0.76 -4.02
N PHE A 18 -8.21 1.49 -4.07
CA PHE A 18 -6.88 0.90 -4.24
C PHE A 18 -6.49 0.03 -3.04
N TYR A 19 -6.52 0.59 -1.83
CA TYR A 19 -6.04 -0.12 -0.64
C TYR A 19 -6.97 -1.24 -0.19
N ASP A 20 -8.28 -1.12 -0.38
CA ASP A 20 -9.20 -2.23 -0.12
C ASP A 20 -8.81 -3.46 -0.98
N ALA A 21 -8.56 -3.24 -2.27
CA ALA A 21 -8.18 -4.31 -3.18
C ALA A 21 -6.78 -4.87 -2.87
N LEU A 22 -5.81 -4.00 -2.63
CA LEU A 22 -4.44 -4.38 -2.33
C LEU A 22 -4.37 -5.22 -1.05
N PHE A 23 -5.00 -4.76 0.02
CA PHE A 23 -4.98 -5.45 1.31
C PHE A 23 -5.89 -6.68 1.35
N ALA A 24 -6.95 -6.73 0.54
CA ALA A 24 -7.76 -7.95 0.40
C ALA A 24 -6.92 -9.12 -0.11
N ALA A 25 -5.96 -8.87 -1.00
CA ALA A 25 -5.02 -9.89 -1.47
C ALA A 25 -4.13 -10.44 -0.34
N MET A 26 -3.97 -9.68 0.75
CA MET A 26 -3.24 -10.10 1.95
C MET A 26 -4.16 -10.75 3.00
N GLY A 27 -5.46 -10.80 2.76
CA GLY A 27 -6.44 -11.32 3.71
C GLY A 27 -6.98 -10.29 4.70
N ALA A 28 -6.69 -9.01 4.51
CA ALA A 28 -7.17 -7.95 5.40
C ALA A 28 -8.60 -7.52 5.06
N GLN A 29 -9.30 -7.00 6.06
CA GLN A 29 -10.63 -6.45 5.90
C GLN A 29 -10.60 -5.10 5.16
N PRO A 30 -11.73 -4.68 4.54
CA PRO A 30 -11.84 -3.33 3.97
C PRO A 30 -11.54 -2.25 5.01
N GLY A 31 -11.02 -1.12 4.54
CA GLY A 31 -10.73 0.01 5.40
C GLY A 31 -12.00 0.65 5.98
N THR A 32 -11.84 1.26 7.15
CA THR A 32 -12.90 2.02 7.82
C THR A 32 -12.56 3.50 7.78
N GLU A 33 -13.57 4.35 7.64
CA GLU A 33 -13.39 5.79 7.75
C GLU A 33 -13.71 6.24 9.17
N ASP A 34 -12.86 7.12 9.74
CA ASP A 34 -13.16 7.77 11.02
C ASP A 34 -13.93 9.07 10.82
N ALA A 35 -14.24 9.76 11.94
CA ALA A 35 -14.99 11.01 11.91
C ALA A 35 -14.28 12.14 11.16
N ARG A 36 -12.97 12.03 10.94
CA ARG A 36 -12.16 12.99 10.17
C ARG A 36 -12.01 12.60 8.70
N GLY A 37 -12.66 11.53 8.26
CA GLY A 37 -12.55 11.03 6.90
C GLY A 37 -11.24 10.30 6.59
N ARG A 38 -10.47 9.91 7.62
CA ARG A 38 -9.24 9.14 7.43
C ARG A 38 -9.58 7.66 7.28
N LEU A 39 -8.87 6.97 6.39
CA LEU A 39 -8.97 5.52 6.26
C LEU A 39 -8.05 4.84 7.28
N ALA A 40 -8.52 3.73 7.84
CA ALA A 40 -7.72 2.89 8.72
C ALA A 40 -7.85 1.42 8.32
N TYR A 41 -6.71 0.76 8.26
CA TYR A 41 -6.57 -0.67 8.03
C TYR A 41 -5.80 -1.29 9.17
N SER A 42 -6.25 -2.42 9.68
CA SER A 42 -5.55 -3.17 10.72
C SER A 42 -5.44 -4.62 10.27
N HIS A 43 -4.23 -5.17 10.30
CA HIS A 43 -3.98 -6.53 9.87
C HIS A 43 -2.71 -7.07 10.55
N ASN A 44 -2.80 -8.25 11.13
CA ASN A 44 -1.66 -8.95 11.75
C ASN A 44 -0.83 -8.05 12.69
N GLY A 45 -1.51 -7.24 13.51
CA GLY A 45 -0.86 -6.36 14.48
C GLY A 45 -0.32 -5.05 13.91
N GLY A 46 -0.39 -4.85 12.61
CA GLY A 46 0.01 -3.60 11.96
C GLY A 46 -1.19 -2.69 11.71
N ARG A 47 -0.93 -1.39 11.66
CA ARG A 47 -1.95 -0.38 11.33
C ARG A 47 -1.45 0.54 10.23
N PHE A 48 -2.27 0.71 9.20
CA PHE A 48 -1.99 1.57 8.05
C PHE A 48 -3.12 2.56 7.88
N MET A 49 -2.79 3.83 7.70
CA MET A 49 -3.79 4.90 7.61
C MET A 49 -3.53 5.79 6.41
N VAL A 50 -4.61 6.34 5.87
CA VAL A 50 -4.58 7.28 4.74
C VAL A 50 -5.39 8.52 5.13
N THR A 51 -4.83 9.70 4.91
CA THR A 51 -5.47 10.96 5.29
C THR A 51 -5.21 12.05 4.26
N LYS A 52 -6.08 13.06 4.23
CA LYS A 52 -5.72 14.31 3.58
C LYS A 52 -4.71 15.05 4.46
N PRO A 53 -3.71 15.74 3.85
CA PRO A 53 -2.73 16.49 4.64
C PRO A 53 -3.40 17.52 5.56
N ILE A 54 -2.91 17.64 6.79
CA ILE A 54 -3.49 18.52 7.82
C ILE A 54 -3.39 20.01 7.45
N ASP A 55 -2.42 20.37 6.62
CA ASP A 55 -2.21 21.76 6.17
C ASP A 55 -3.15 22.18 5.03
N GLY A 56 -4.01 21.28 4.55
CA GLY A 56 -4.94 21.54 3.46
C GLY A 56 -4.32 21.60 2.07
N LYS A 57 -3.01 21.42 1.97
CA LYS A 57 -2.32 21.40 0.68
C LYS A 57 -2.38 20.02 0.05
N PRO A 58 -2.12 19.90 -1.27
CA PRO A 58 -2.09 18.59 -1.93
C PRO A 58 -1.09 17.65 -1.28
N ALA A 59 -1.47 16.38 -1.20
CA ALA A 59 -0.57 15.31 -0.76
C ALA A 59 0.52 15.08 -1.80
N SER A 60 1.72 14.76 -1.32
CA SER A 60 2.83 14.33 -2.16
C SER A 60 3.42 13.03 -1.60
N HIS A 61 4.09 12.28 -2.46
CA HIS A 61 4.86 11.13 -2.01
C HIS A 61 6.27 11.54 -1.60
N ALA A 62 6.88 10.80 -0.69
CA ALA A 62 8.27 11.01 -0.35
C ALA A 62 9.18 10.48 -1.48
N ASN A 63 10.17 11.28 -1.87
CA ASN A 63 11.21 10.81 -2.78
C ASN A 63 12.24 10.00 -1.99
N GLY A 64 12.34 8.70 -2.27
CA GLY A 64 13.20 7.77 -1.55
C GLY A 64 12.48 6.94 -0.49
N GLY A 65 11.24 7.28 -0.13
CA GLY A 65 10.44 6.48 0.80
C GLY A 65 9.88 5.23 0.13
N THR A 66 9.89 4.11 0.86
CA THR A 66 9.28 2.86 0.43
C THR A 66 8.58 2.22 1.62
N ILE A 67 7.34 1.75 1.42
CA ILE A 67 6.62 1.00 2.44
C ILE A 67 6.55 -0.45 2.00
N GLY A 68 7.14 -1.34 2.80
CA GLY A 68 7.17 -2.78 2.54
C GLY A 68 6.11 -3.51 3.36
N PHE A 69 5.35 -4.38 2.68
CA PHE A 69 4.36 -5.26 3.30
C PHE A 69 4.86 -6.70 3.26
N VAL A 70 4.77 -7.38 4.38
CA VAL A 70 5.15 -8.79 4.48
C VAL A 70 4.12 -9.64 3.77
N MET A 71 4.57 -10.46 2.84
CA MET A 71 3.76 -11.47 2.14
C MET A 71 4.13 -12.85 2.65
N LYS A 72 3.15 -13.74 2.72
CA LYS A 72 3.38 -15.13 3.16
C LYS A 72 4.19 -15.93 2.14
N ASP A 73 4.05 -15.60 0.84
CA ASP A 73 4.74 -16.29 -0.26
C ASP A 73 4.74 -15.41 -1.52
N ALA A 74 5.42 -15.87 -2.55
CA ALA A 74 5.49 -15.19 -3.84
C ALA A 74 4.11 -15.02 -4.49
N ALA A 75 3.24 -16.00 -4.37
CA ALA A 75 1.89 -15.94 -4.95
C ALA A 75 1.06 -14.81 -4.34
N GLN A 76 1.17 -14.58 -3.03
CA GLN A 76 0.49 -13.47 -2.37
C GLN A 76 1.07 -12.11 -2.80
N ALA A 77 2.39 -12.01 -2.91
CA ALA A 77 3.05 -10.79 -3.39
C ALA A 77 2.59 -10.43 -4.81
N GLU A 78 2.50 -11.42 -5.68
CA GLU A 78 2.04 -11.25 -7.05
C GLU A 78 0.55 -10.85 -7.10
N ALA A 79 -0.28 -11.48 -6.28
CA ALA A 79 -1.71 -11.15 -6.18
C ALA A 79 -1.93 -9.72 -5.66
N MET A 80 -1.16 -9.30 -4.67
CA MET A 80 -1.20 -7.93 -4.14
C MET A 80 -0.82 -6.92 -5.23
N HIS A 81 0.26 -7.16 -5.94
CA HIS A 81 0.72 -6.30 -7.02
C HIS A 81 -0.34 -6.17 -8.13
N LYS A 82 -0.87 -7.30 -8.57
CA LYS A 82 -1.91 -7.34 -9.61
C LYS A 82 -3.17 -6.59 -9.18
N ALA A 83 -3.62 -6.78 -7.94
CA ALA A 83 -4.79 -6.09 -7.41
C ALA A 83 -4.57 -4.57 -7.35
N GLY A 84 -3.40 -4.13 -6.90
CA GLY A 84 -3.04 -2.72 -6.84
C GLY A 84 -3.01 -2.07 -8.22
N VAL A 85 -2.36 -2.70 -9.19
CA VAL A 85 -2.27 -2.19 -10.56
C VAL A 85 -3.66 -2.12 -11.21
N ALA A 86 -4.51 -3.12 -10.97
CA ALA A 86 -5.88 -3.14 -11.51
C ALA A 86 -6.80 -2.09 -10.88
N ASN A 87 -6.43 -1.50 -9.75
CA ASN A 87 -7.26 -0.56 -8.99
C ASN A 87 -6.63 0.83 -8.82
N GLY A 88 -5.90 1.27 -9.82
CA GLY A 88 -5.38 2.64 -9.91
C GLY A 88 -3.89 2.79 -9.59
N GLY A 89 -3.22 1.71 -9.22
CA GLY A 89 -1.77 1.71 -9.02
C GLY A 89 -0.99 1.57 -10.33
N ARG A 90 0.32 1.69 -10.21
CA ARG A 90 1.24 1.58 -11.35
C ARG A 90 2.43 0.70 -10.97
N SER A 91 2.74 -0.29 -11.80
CA SER A 91 3.95 -1.09 -11.64
C SER A 91 5.19 -0.25 -11.89
N ILE A 92 6.19 -0.41 -11.06
CA ILE A 92 7.48 0.30 -11.17
C ILE A 92 8.63 -0.66 -10.92
N GLU A 93 9.84 -0.23 -11.29
CA GLU A 93 11.07 -1.02 -11.19
C GLU A 93 10.97 -2.32 -11.97
N ASP A 94 11.79 -3.32 -11.62
CA ASP A 94 11.74 -4.63 -12.27
C ASP A 94 10.41 -5.31 -11.98
N SER A 95 9.95 -6.11 -12.93
CA SER A 95 8.74 -6.91 -12.75
C SER A 95 8.82 -7.76 -11.48
N PRO A 96 7.66 -8.11 -10.87
CA PRO A 96 7.65 -8.99 -9.71
C PRO A 96 8.48 -10.24 -9.93
N GLY A 97 9.31 -10.58 -8.96
CA GLY A 97 10.20 -11.73 -9.07
C GLY A 97 11.22 -11.82 -7.94
N VAL A 98 11.97 -12.92 -7.96
CA VAL A 98 13.06 -13.15 -7.02
C VAL A 98 14.22 -12.21 -7.34
N ARG A 99 14.79 -11.60 -6.32
CA ARG A 99 15.97 -10.74 -6.42
C ARG A 99 17.24 -11.49 -6.02
N PRO A 100 18.44 -10.98 -6.36
CA PRO A 100 19.70 -11.66 -6.04
C PRO A 100 19.87 -12.03 -4.56
N HIS A 101 19.30 -11.24 -3.63
CA HIS A 101 19.33 -11.54 -2.19
C HIS A 101 18.32 -12.63 -1.75
N GLY A 102 17.54 -13.20 -2.67
CA GLY A 102 16.65 -14.33 -2.43
C GLY A 102 15.20 -13.99 -2.15
N ALA A 103 14.86 -12.75 -1.81
CA ALA A 103 13.48 -12.36 -1.57
C ALA A 103 12.73 -12.12 -2.89
N TYR A 104 11.44 -12.46 -2.89
CA TYR A 104 10.52 -12.09 -3.96
C TYR A 104 9.98 -10.69 -3.70
N LEU A 105 10.15 -9.77 -4.63
CA LEU A 105 9.72 -8.38 -4.50
C LEU A 105 8.73 -8.01 -5.61
N ALA A 106 7.70 -7.27 -5.24
CA ALA A 106 6.70 -6.75 -6.16
C ALA A 106 6.46 -5.27 -5.87
N TYR A 107 7.03 -4.39 -6.69
CA TYR A 107 6.98 -2.95 -6.52
C TYR A 107 5.84 -2.32 -7.31
N LEU A 108 5.16 -1.36 -6.68
CA LEU A 108 4.16 -0.54 -7.35
C LEU A 108 4.05 0.82 -6.65
N ARG A 109 3.38 1.77 -7.32
CA ARG A 109 2.97 3.02 -6.69
C ARG A 109 1.46 3.03 -6.52
N ASP A 110 1.02 3.66 -5.44
CA ASP A 110 -0.40 3.94 -5.24
C ASP A 110 -0.87 5.11 -6.12
N PRO A 111 -2.18 5.45 -6.14
CA PRO A 111 -2.68 6.54 -6.98
C PRO A 111 -2.08 7.92 -6.70
N ASP A 112 -1.53 8.15 -5.51
CA ASP A 112 -0.87 9.41 -5.14
C ASP A 112 0.65 9.36 -5.32
N GLY A 113 1.20 8.24 -5.77
CA GLY A 113 2.61 8.06 -6.08
C GLY A 113 3.46 7.46 -4.97
N HIS A 114 2.89 7.06 -3.84
CA HIS A 114 3.65 6.39 -2.78
C HIS A 114 4.20 5.05 -3.28
N LYS A 115 5.50 4.82 -3.02
CA LYS A 115 6.16 3.58 -3.42
C LYS A 115 5.90 2.48 -2.40
N LEU A 116 5.38 1.37 -2.89
CA LEU A 116 5.01 0.21 -2.09
C LEU A 116 5.75 -1.04 -2.61
N VAL A 117 5.98 -1.99 -1.73
CA VAL A 117 6.54 -3.28 -2.13
C VAL A 117 5.94 -4.42 -1.30
N GLY A 118 5.51 -5.48 -1.97
CA GLY A 118 5.22 -6.76 -1.33
C GLY A 118 6.48 -7.60 -1.25
N VAL A 119 6.81 -8.11 -0.07
CA VAL A 119 8.07 -8.80 0.20
C VAL A 119 7.77 -10.20 0.73
N ALA A 120 8.17 -11.24 -0.03
CA ALA A 120 8.11 -12.63 0.41
C ALA A 120 9.54 -13.18 0.52
N ARG A 121 9.88 -13.73 1.68
CA ARG A 121 11.19 -14.35 1.95
C ARG A 121 11.08 -15.84 2.08
#